data_7f03253a82a67f856ce8587c8dd7c19c
#
_entry.id   7f03253a82a67f856ce8587c8dd7c19c
#
_cell.length_a   1.000
_cell.length_b   1.000
_cell.length_c   1.000
_cell.angle_alpha   90.00
_cell.angle_beta   90.00
_cell.angle_gamma   90.00
#
_symmetry.space_group_name_H-M   'P 1'
#
loop_
_entity.id
_entity.type
_entity.pdbx_description
1 polymer ?
#
loop_
_entity_poly.entity_id
_entity_poly.type
_entity_poly.pdbx_seq_one_letter_code
_entity_poly.pdbx_strand_id
1 'polypeptide(L)'
;MKKRVVILGAGESGVGAALLATRQDYEVFVSDAGKISDQYRAELDSNKIAYEETGHTESYILNADEVIKSPGIPEKAGIIKKIREKQIPVISEIEFACRFIGNSKVIAITGSNGKTTTTALTYHICKHAEMDCAMVGNIGFSFAKQVATDPRELYVAEISSFQLDDIVSFRPDVAILTNITEDHLDR
;
A
#
# COMPACT_ATOMS: atom_id res chain seq x y z
N MET A 1 18.61 -11.64 -12.53
CA MET A 1 18.47 -11.54 -11.07
C MET A 1 17.05 -11.10 -10.78
N LYS A 2 16.42 -11.57 -9.70
CA LYS A 2 15.11 -11.08 -9.25
C LYS A 2 15.24 -9.61 -8.84
N LYS A 3 14.23 -8.80 -9.13
CA LYS A 3 14.15 -7.43 -8.63
C LYS A 3 13.91 -7.45 -7.12
N ARG A 4 14.69 -6.67 -6.36
CA ARG A 4 14.61 -6.61 -4.91
C ARG A 4 13.73 -5.45 -4.48
N VAL A 5 12.69 -5.76 -3.71
CA VAL A 5 11.78 -4.77 -3.10
C VAL A 5 11.91 -4.80 -1.60
N VAL A 6 12.10 -3.64 -1.01
CA VAL A 6 12.07 -3.46 0.45
C VAL A 6 10.78 -2.73 0.83
N ILE A 7 10.10 -3.25 1.85
CA ILE A 7 8.87 -2.68 2.38
C ILE A 7 9.18 -2.04 3.74
N LEU A 8 8.86 -0.77 3.87
CA LEU A 8 8.98 -0.05 5.13
C LEU A 8 7.63 0.03 5.83
N GLY A 9 7.59 -0.52 7.04
CA GLY A 9 6.40 -0.70 7.85
C GLY A 9 5.74 -2.06 7.61
N ALA A 10 5.44 -2.77 8.69
CA ALA A 10 4.85 -4.11 8.70
C ALA A 10 3.41 -4.13 9.25
N GLY A 11 2.66 -3.08 8.96
CA GLY A 11 1.21 -3.06 9.16
C GLY A 11 0.46 -3.69 7.99
N GLU A 12 -0.86 -3.53 7.95
CA GLU A 12 -1.74 -4.12 6.93
C GLU A 12 -1.27 -3.84 5.48
N SER A 13 -0.95 -2.57 5.16
CA SER A 13 -0.48 -2.20 3.82
C SER A 13 0.88 -2.82 3.49
N GLY A 14 1.82 -2.81 4.45
CA GLY A 14 3.16 -3.35 4.24
C GLY A 14 3.16 -4.87 4.05
N VAL A 15 2.43 -5.59 4.90
CA VAL A 15 2.29 -7.05 4.77
C VAL A 15 1.56 -7.41 3.47
N GLY A 16 0.51 -6.67 3.10
CA GLY A 16 -0.16 -6.85 1.81
C GLY A 16 0.76 -6.66 0.62
N ALA A 17 1.58 -5.60 0.63
CA ALA A 17 2.59 -5.35 -0.41
C ALA A 17 3.64 -6.47 -0.46
N ALA A 18 4.07 -6.98 0.70
CA ALA A 18 5.04 -8.07 0.78
C ALA A 18 4.50 -9.38 0.19
N LEU A 19 3.25 -9.71 0.47
CA LEU A 19 2.56 -10.86 -0.11
C LEU A 19 2.46 -10.76 -1.63
N LEU A 20 2.02 -9.59 -2.12
CA LEU A 20 1.92 -9.36 -3.56
C LEU A 20 3.28 -9.45 -4.24
N ALA A 21 4.30 -8.78 -3.71
CA ALA A 21 5.65 -8.82 -4.25
C ALA A 21 6.22 -10.25 -4.30
N THR A 22 5.98 -11.04 -3.25
CA THR A 22 6.39 -12.45 -3.21
C THR A 22 5.72 -13.27 -4.31
N ARG A 23 4.42 -13.06 -4.55
CA ARG A 23 3.67 -13.74 -5.63
C ARG A 23 4.10 -13.31 -7.03
N GLN A 24 4.65 -12.11 -7.14
CA GLN A 24 5.20 -11.55 -8.39
C GLN A 24 6.70 -11.83 -8.57
N ASP A 25 7.24 -12.80 -7.83
CA ASP A 25 8.60 -13.30 -7.92
C ASP A 25 9.70 -12.26 -7.61
N TYR A 26 9.39 -11.26 -6.76
CA TYR A 26 10.40 -10.34 -6.22
C TYR A 26 11.20 -10.98 -5.08
N GLU A 27 12.42 -10.50 -4.85
CA GLU A 27 13.13 -10.68 -3.60
C GLU A 27 12.60 -9.65 -2.59
N VAL A 28 11.96 -10.13 -1.51
CA VAL A 28 11.24 -9.26 -0.57
C VAL A 28 11.92 -9.21 0.78
N PHE A 29 12.05 -8.01 1.33
CA PHE A 29 12.44 -7.77 2.70
C PHE A 29 11.54 -6.72 3.34
N VAL A 30 11.04 -6.98 4.55
CA VAL A 30 10.20 -6.06 5.32
C VAL A 30 10.99 -5.50 6.48
N SER A 31 10.95 -4.19 6.70
CA SER A 31 11.63 -3.53 7.81
C SER A 31 10.67 -2.61 8.57
N ASP A 32 10.56 -2.80 9.88
CA ASP A 32 9.73 -1.97 10.76
C ASP A 32 10.55 -1.40 11.92
N ALA A 33 10.43 -0.09 12.16
CA ALA A 33 11.08 0.58 13.28
C ALA A 33 10.51 0.18 14.64
N GLY A 34 9.27 -0.27 14.66
CA GLY A 34 8.55 -0.74 15.84
C GLY A 34 8.54 -2.27 15.94
N LYS A 35 7.78 -2.76 16.91
CA LYS A 35 7.49 -4.18 17.05
C LYS A 35 6.34 -4.56 16.13
N ILE A 36 6.54 -5.59 15.31
CA ILE A 36 5.51 -6.13 14.44
C ILE A 36 4.49 -6.91 15.29
N SER A 37 3.20 -6.73 15.03
CA SER A 37 2.16 -7.48 15.74
C SER A 37 2.26 -8.98 15.45
N ASP A 38 1.82 -9.81 16.40
CA ASP A 38 1.91 -11.26 16.28
C ASP A 38 1.17 -11.79 15.04
N GLN A 39 0.05 -11.16 14.69
CA GLN A 39 -0.72 -11.49 13.48
C GLN A 39 0.10 -11.29 12.21
N TYR A 40 0.71 -10.13 12.05
CA TYR A 40 1.49 -9.80 10.83
C TYR A 40 2.79 -10.59 10.77
N ARG A 41 3.41 -10.83 11.92
CA ARG A 41 4.59 -11.69 12.02
C ARG A 41 4.29 -13.11 11.56
N ALA A 42 3.21 -13.70 12.08
CA ALA A 42 2.77 -15.03 11.66
C ALA A 42 2.45 -15.10 10.16
N GLU A 43 1.90 -14.02 9.58
CA GLU A 43 1.61 -13.94 8.15
C GLU A 43 2.91 -13.87 7.31
N LEU A 44 3.90 -13.07 7.74
CA LEU A 44 5.22 -13.02 7.09
C LEU A 44 5.94 -14.38 7.17
N ASP A 45 5.97 -15.00 8.36
CA ASP A 45 6.60 -16.31 8.58
C ASP A 45 5.97 -17.41 7.73
N SER A 46 4.63 -17.46 7.67
CA SER A 46 3.91 -18.47 6.87
C SER A 46 4.19 -18.37 5.38
N ASN A 47 4.49 -17.15 4.89
CA ASN A 47 4.87 -16.89 3.51
C ASN A 47 6.39 -16.85 3.28
N LYS A 48 7.20 -17.18 4.30
CA LYS A 48 8.67 -17.21 4.25
C LYS A 48 9.28 -15.87 3.81
N ILE A 49 8.68 -14.78 4.21
CA ILE A 49 9.13 -13.42 3.91
C ILE A 49 10.10 -12.99 5.01
N ALA A 50 11.30 -12.60 4.61
CA ALA A 50 12.32 -12.11 5.54
C ALA A 50 11.93 -10.71 6.06
N TYR A 51 12.13 -10.49 7.35
CA TYR A 51 11.84 -9.19 7.97
C TYR A 51 12.79 -8.87 9.14
N GLU A 52 12.77 -7.60 9.54
CA GLU A 52 13.33 -7.10 10.79
C GLU A 52 12.31 -6.22 11.51
N GLU A 53 12.44 -6.14 12.83
CA GLU A 53 11.63 -5.27 13.69
C GLU A 53 12.50 -4.51 14.68
N THR A 54 11.95 -3.46 15.31
CA THR A 54 12.63 -2.61 16.31
C THR A 54 13.82 -1.79 15.78
N GLY A 55 13.85 -1.54 14.49
CA GLY A 55 14.90 -0.74 13.87
C GLY A 55 14.98 -0.95 12.35
N HIS A 56 15.93 -0.26 11.74
CA HIS A 56 16.19 -0.29 10.31
C HIS A 56 17.67 -0.56 10.05
N THR A 57 17.99 -1.74 9.51
CA THR A 57 19.35 -2.10 9.09
C THR A 57 19.62 -1.58 7.68
N GLU A 58 20.36 -0.49 7.59
CA GLU A 58 20.61 0.22 6.32
C GLU A 58 21.14 -0.68 5.20
N SER A 59 22.05 -1.62 5.53
CA SER A 59 22.60 -2.54 4.52
C SER A 59 21.56 -3.45 3.90
N TYR A 60 20.43 -3.71 4.56
CA TYR A 60 19.33 -4.50 4.03
C TYR A 60 18.34 -3.65 3.24
N ILE A 61 18.28 -2.35 3.51
CA ILE A 61 17.31 -1.44 2.89
C ILE A 61 17.91 -0.74 1.67
N LEU A 62 19.15 -0.23 1.82
CA LEU A 62 19.77 0.61 0.80
C LEU A 62 20.37 -0.15 -0.40
N ASN A 63 20.13 -1.44 -0.51
CA ASN A 63 20.41 -2.27 -1.68
C ASN A 63 19.14 -2.66 -2.45
N ALA A 64 18.01 -2.02 -2.16
CA ALA A 64 16.75 -2.25 -2.86
C ALA A 64 16.78 -1.62 -4.27
N ASP A 65 16.11 -2.28 -5.21
CA ASP A 65 15.79 -1.68 -6.51
C ASP A 65 14.60 -0.71 -6.41
N GLU A 66 13.73 -0.92 -5.42
CA GLU A 66 12.55 -0.09 -5.14
C GLU A 66 12.11 -0.27 -3.69
N VAL A 67 11.59 0.78 -3.10
CA VAL A 67 11.05 0.76 -1.73
C VAL A 67 9.55 1.04 -1.77
N ILE A 68 8.77 0.22 -1.08
CA ILE A 68 7.34 0.47 -0.82
C ILE A 68 7.21 1.02 0.59
N LYS A 69 6.72 2.24 0.71
CA LYS A 69 6.60 2.94 1.99
C LYS A 69 5.18 2.91 2.51
N SER A 70 5.00 2.47 3.75
CA SER A 70 3.71 2.61 4.46
C SER A 70 3.36 4.09 4.68
N PRO A 71 2.09 4.48 4.55
CA PRO A 71 1.67 5.89 4.61
C PRO A 71 1.93 6.56 5.97
N GLY A 72 2.06 5.78 7.04
CA GLY A 72 2.39 6.29 8.38
C GLY A 72 3.85 6.73 8.57
N ILE A 73 4.75 6.42 7.63
CA ILE A 73 6.17 6.76 7.76
C ILE A 73 6.41 8.16 7.17
N PRO A 74 6.84 9.14 8.01
CA PRO A 74 7.01 10.51 7.56
C PRO A 74 8.26 10.67 6.67
N GLU A 75 8.22 11.59 5.70
CA GLU A 75 9.35 11.92 4.82
C GLU A 75 10.61 12.40 5.60
N LYS A 76 10.43 12.98 6.78
CA LYS A 76 11.53 13.40 7.67
C LYS A 76 12.25 12.25 8.36
N ALA A 77 11.76 11.00 8.27
CA ALA A 77 12.42 9.84 8.87
C ALA A 77 13.83 9.63 8.29
N GLY A 78 14.80 9.35 9.17
CA GLY A 78 16.21 9.25 8.78
C GLY A 78 16.48 8.23 7.67
N ILE A 79 15.78 7.10 7.71
CA ILE A 79 15.91 6.08 6.66
C ILE A 79 15.39 6.55 5.30
N ILE A 80 14.27 7.31 5.27
CA ILE A 80 13.71 7.85 4.03
C ILE A 80 14.68 8.83 3.38
N LYS A 81 15.32 9.72 4.17
CA LYS A 81 16.33 10.64 3.64
C LYS A 81 17.48 9.89 2.95
N LYS A 82 18.00 8.82 3.58
CA LYS A 82 19.07 8.01 3.00
C LYS A 82 18.65 7.28 1.72
N ILE A 83 17.42 6.79 1.66
CA ILE A 83 16.84 6.18 0.46
C ILE A 83 16.77 7.20 -0.68
N ARG A 84 16.26 8.41 -0.40
CA ARG A 84 16.18 9.51 -1.38
C ARG A 84 17.58 9.98 -1.83
N GLU A 85 18.56 10.11 -0.91
CA GLU A 85 19.95 10.43 -1.23
C GLU A 85 20.58 9.41 -2.18
N LYS A 86 20.25 8.14 -2.04
CA LYS A 86 20.67 7.07 -2.95
C LYS A 86 19.83 6.96 -4.23
N GLN A 87 18.84 7.84 -4.39
CA GLN A 87 17.94 7.84 -5.55
C GLN A 87 17.19 6.51 -5.76
N ILE A 88 16.97 5.75 -4.69
CA ILE A 88 16.14 4.54 -4.75
C ILE A 88 14.68 4.97 -4.89
N PRO A 89 13.95 4.46 -5.89
CA PRO A 89 12.53 4.77 -6.06
C PRO A 89 11.72 4.41 -4.83
N VAL A 90 10.86 5.33 -4.37
CA VAL A 90 9.91 5.10 -3.27
C VAL A 90 8.52 5.26 -3.82
N ILE A 91 7.67 4.28 -3.57
CA ILE A 91 6.28 4.24 -4.02
C ILE A 91 5.35 3.86 -2.87
N SER A 92 4.06 4.17 -3.03
CA SER A 92 3.02 3.70 -2.12
C SER A 92 2.59 2.25 -2.42
N GLU A 93 1.94 1.61 -1.46
CA GLU A 93 1.32 0.30 -1.65
C GLU A 93 0.25 0.32 -2.75
N ILE A 94 -0.50 1.42 -2.86
CA ILE A 94 -1.52 1.65 -3.90
C ILE A 94 -0.86 1.66 -5.29
N GLU A 95 0.22 2.42 -5.46
CA GLU A 95 1.01 2.44 -6.70
C GLU A 95 1.50 1.04 -7.09
N PHE A 96 2.01 0.30 -6.11
CA PHE A 96 2.51 -1.04 -6.34
C PHE A 96 1.40 -2.01 -6.75
N ALA A 97 0.28 -2.02 -6.02
CA ALA A 97 -0.85 -2.90 -6.29
C ALA A 97 -1.42 -2.72 -7.70
N CYS A 98 -1.55 -1.46 -8.13
CA CYS A 98 -2.12 -1.13 -9.45
C CYS A 98 -1.34 -1.66 -10.64
N ARG A 99 -0.07 -1.98 -10.47
CA ARG A 99 0.75 -2.59 -11.54
C ARG A 99 0.31 -4.03 -11.87
N PHE A 100 -0.47 -4.66 -10.98
CA PHE A 100 -0.81 -6.10 -11.06
C PHE A 100 -2.31 -6.37 -11.13
N ILE A 101 -3.14 -5.35 -11.29
CA ILE A 101 -4.60 -5.54 -11.43
C ILE A 101 -5.04 -5.92 -12.86
N GLY A 102 -4.13 -5.89 -13.83
CA GLY A 102 -4.45 -6.21 -15.23
C GLY A 102 -5.48 -5.24 -15.82
N ASN A 103 -6.60 -5.76 -16.29
CA ASN A 103 -7.69 -4.98 -16.88
C ASN A 103 -8.77 -4.55 -15.88
N SER A 104 -8.60 -4.85 -14.61
CA SER A 104 -9.57 -4.47 -13.57
C SER A 104 -9.71 -2.95 -13.48
N LYS A 105 -10.90 -2.51 -13.07
CA LYS A 105 -11.25 -1.10 -12.94
C LYS A 105 -11.07 -0.63 -11.50
N VAL A 106 -10.76 0.65 -11.35
CA VAL A 106 -10.61 1.28 -10.03
C VAL A 106 -11.48 2.53 -9.94
N ILE A 107 -12.34 2.57 -8.92
CA ILE A 107 -13.02 3.77 -8.44
C ILE A 107 -12.28 4.22 -7.18
N ALA A 108 -11.57 5.35 -7.25
CA ALA A 108 -10.81 5.89 -6.13
C ALA A 108 -11.58 7.05 -5.47
N ILE A 109 -11.70 7.00 -4.15
CA ILE A 109 -12.40 8.02 -3.35
C ILE A 109 -11.42 8.62 -2.34
N THR A 110 -11.29 9.95 -2.38
CA THR A 110 -10.46 10.73 -1.45
C THR A 110 -11.16 12.01 -0.99
N GLY A 111 -10.52 12.78 -0.13
CA GLY A 111 -11.00 14.07 0.41
C GLY A 111 -10.80 14.16 1.92
N SER A 112 -11.11 15.31 2.51
CA SER A 112 -10.97 15.51 3.96
C SER A 112 -12.03 14.71 4.73
N ASN A 113 -13.29 14.84 4.37
CA ASN A 113 -14.43 14.22 5.05
C ASN A 113 -15.32 13.41 4.10
N GLY A 114 -15.98 12.36 4.62
CA GLY A 114 -16.95 11.57 3.87
C GLY A 114 -16.36 10.45 3.00
N LYS A 115 -15.05 10.28 2.96
CA LYS A 115 -14.38 9.19 2.23
C LYS A 115 -15.01 7.83 2.51
N THR A 116 -15.01 7.42 3.77
CA THR A 116 -15.46 6.09 4.22
C THR A 116 -16.93 5.84 3.87
N THR A 117 -17.81 6.81 4.10
CA THR A 117 -19.23 6.70 3.77
C THR A 117 -19.43 6.58 2.27
N THR A 118 -18.77 7.41 1.47
CA THR A 118 -18.87 7.37 0.00
C THR A 118 -18.32 6.06 -0.56
N THR A 119 -17.18 5.60 -0.05
CA THR A 119 -16.58 4.31 -0.46
C THR A 119 -17.49 3.13 -0.14
N ALA A 120 -18.00 3.07 1.09
CA ALA A 120 -18.90 1.99 1.51
C ALA A 120 -20.20 1.99 0.72
N LEU A 121 -20.79 3.18 0.44
CA LEU A 121 -22.00 3.30 -0.37
C LEU A 121 -21.75 2.87 -1.82
N THR A 122 -20.65 3.33 -2.42
CA THR A 122 -20.29 2.95 -3.79
C THR A 122 -20.07 1.45 -3.89
N TYR A 123 -19.33 0.86 -2.97
CA TYR A 123 -19.13 -0.59 -2.90
C TYR A 123 -20.46 -1.34 -2.76
N HIS A 124 -21.33 -0.87 -1.86
CA HIS A 124 -22.66 -1.47 -1.64
C HIS A 124 -23.51 -1.46 -2.92
N ILE A 125 -23.52 -0.35 -3.66
CA ILE A 125 -24.24 -0.23 -4.94
C ILE A 125 -23.67 -1.23 -5.96
N CYS A 126 -22.36 -1.30 -6.13
CA CYS A 126 -21.70 -2.24 -7.04
C CYS A 126 -22.02 -3.70 -6.66
N LYS A 127 -21.98 -4.01 -5.37
CA LYS A 127 -22.28 -5.36 -4.86
C LYS A 127 -23.73 -5.76 -5.09
N HIS A 128 -24.67 -4.84 -4.90
CA HIS A 128 -26.09 -5.06 -5.21
C HIS A 128 -26.39 -5.20 -6.71
N ALA A 129 -25.53 -4.59 -7.55
CA ALA A 129 -25.56 -4.77 -8.99
C ALA A 129 -24.84 -6.06 -9.45
N GLU A 130 -24.52 -6.95 -8.51
CA GLU A 130 -23.84 -8.24 -8.75
C GLU A 130 -22.48 -8.12 -9.45
N MET A 131 -21.83 -6.95 -9.35
CA MET A 131 -20.48 -6.75 -9.90
C MET A 131 -19.45 -7.52 -9.07
N ASP A 132 -18.45 -8.10 -9.75
CA ASP A 132 -17.30 -8.71 -9.08
C ASP A 132 -16.37 -7.62 -8.54
N CYS A 133 -16.62 -7.19 -7.30
CA CYS A 133 -15.95 -6.05 -6.72
C CYS A 133 -15.42 -6.28 -5.29
N ALA A 134 -14.38 -5.53 -4.92
CA ALA A 134 -13.86 -5.46 -3.55
C ALA A 134 -13.69 -4.01 -3.09
N MET A 135 -13.83 -3.80 -1.77
CA MET A 135 -13.51 -2.54 -1.10
C MET A 135 -12.11 -2.64 -0.51
N VAL A 136 -11.25 -1.67 -0.85
CA VAL A 136 -9.82 -1.72 -0.55
C VAL A 136 -9.24 -0.37 -0.14
N GLY A 137 -8.01 -0.36 0.33
CA GLY A 137 -7.22 0.85 0.61
C GLY A 137 -7.19 1.23 2.08
N ASN A 138 -7.55 2.47 2.40
CA ASN A 138 -7.54 2.97 3.78
C ASN A 138 -8.60 2.31 4.69
N ILE A 139 -9.62 1.70 4.09
CA ILE A 139 -10.62 0.85 4.73
C ILE A 139 -10.73 -0.48 3.98
N GLY A 140 -11.26 -1.51 4.64
CA GLY A 140 -11.29 -2.87 4.10
C GLY A 140 -9.91 -3.55 4.22
N PHE A 141 -9.55 -4.30 3.22
CA PHE A 141 -8.21 -4.89 3.13
C PHE A 141 -7.23 -3.97 2.41
N SER A 142 -5.92 -4.17 2.66
CA SER A 142 -4.91 -3.52 1.83
C SER A 142 -5.14 -3.87 0.35
N PHE A 143 -4.95 -2.91 -0.54
CA PHE A 143 -5.18 -3.13 -1.96
C PHE A 143 -4.25 -4.23 -2.50
N ALA A 144 -2.98 -4.19 -2.13
CA ALA A 144 -2.02 -5.20 -2.54
C ALA A 144 -2.38 -6.60 -2.01
N LYS A 145 -2.89 -6.70 -0.78
CA LYS A 145 -3.34 -7.97 -0.21
C LYS A 145 -4.54 -8.52 -0.97
N GLN A 146 -5.50 -7.69 -1.31
CA GLN A 146 -6.67 -8.09 -2.10
C GLN A 146 -6.25 -8.60 -3.49
N VAL A 147 -5.38 -7.86 -4.18
CA VAL A 147 -4.83 -8.27 -5.49
C VAL A 147 -4.06 -9.58 -5.38
N ALA A 148 -3.29 -9.76 -4.30
CA ALA A 148 -2.52 -10.97 -4.09
C ALA A 148 -3.39 -12.21 -3.82
N THR A 149 -4.46 -12.07 -3.04
CA THR A 149 -5.19 -13.22 -2.47
C THR A 149 -6.49 -13.54 -3.19
N ASP A 150 -7.21 -12.51 -3.64
CA ASP A 150 -8.56 -12.64 -4.19
C ASP A 150 -8.82 -11.48 -5.19
N PRO A 151 -8.17 -11.51 -6.38
CA PRO A 151 -8.30 -10.45 -7.37
C PRO A 151 -9.75 -10.31 -7.87
N ARG A 152 -10.15 -9.08 -8.20
CA ARG A 152 -11.51 -8.71 -8.62
C ARG A 152 -11.48 -7.89 -9.91
N GLU A 153 -12.63 -7.83 -10.60
CA GLU A 153 -12.77 -7.02 -11.80
C GLU A 153 -12.93 -5.51 -11.50
N LEU A 154 -13.39 -5.17 -10.30
CA LEU A 154 -13.58 -3.79 -9.85
C LEU A 154 -13.08 -3.61 -8.41
N TYR A 155 -12.32 -2.54 -8.20
CA TYR A 155 -11.90 -2.12 -6.87
C TYR A 155 -12.50 -0.75 -6.52
N VAL A 156 -13.15 -0.67 -5.38
CA VAL A 156 -13.62 0.59 -4.79
C VAL A 156 -12.64 0.96 -3.68
N ALA A 157 -11.77 1.91 -3.96
CA ALA A 157 -10.61 2.22 -3.13
C ALA A 157 -10.81 3.52 -2.35
N GLU A 158 -10.76 3.46 -1.02
CA GLU A 158 -10.57 4.65 -0.20
C GLU A 158 -9.08 4.99 -0.16
N ILE A 159 -8.73 6.22 -0.53
CA ILE A 159 -7.34 6.67 -0.55
C ILE A 159 -7.19 7.90 0.35
N SER A 160 -6.30 7.80 1.34
CA SER A 160 -5.92 8.93 2.18
C SER A 160 -4.92 9.86 1.47
N SER A 161 -4.80 11.10 1.92
CA SER A 161 -3.78 12.04 1.42
C SER A 161 -2.37 11.48 1.53
N PHE A 162 -2.08 10.75 2.60
CA PHE A 162 -0.77 10.12 2.82
C PHE A 162 -0.43 9.00 1.84
N GLN A 163 -1.45 8.29 1.34
CA GLN A 163 -1.26 7.26 0.31
C GLN A 163 -1.03 7.88 -1.08
N LEU A 164 -1.44 9.14 -1.28
CA LEU A 164 -1.23 9.86 -2.53
C LEU A 164 0.20 10.40 -2.68
N ASP A 165 0.94 10.60 -1.58
CA ASP A 165 2.27 11.24 -1.60
C ASP A 165 3.30 10.49 -2.48
N ASP A 166 3.24 9.16 -2.52
CA ASP A 166 4.19 8.30 -3.25
C ASP A 166 3.52 7.58 -4.44
N ILE A 167 2.54 8.22 -5.06
CA ILE A 167 1.95 7.79 -6.34
C ILE A 167 2.78 8.34 -7.49
N VAL A 168 3.07 7.50 -8.47
CA VAL A 168 3.87 7.85 -9.66
C VAL A 168 3.06 7.72 -10.95
N SER A 169 2.39 6.60 -11.14
CA SER A 169 1.66 6.27 -12.37
C SER A 169 0.21 5.85 -12.16
N PHE A 170 -0.18 5.59 -10.93
CA PHE A 170 -1.54 5.19 -10.61
C PHE A 170 -2.57 6.18 -11.17
N ARG A 171 -3.51 5.65 -11.93
CA ARG A 171 -4.61 6.42 -12.51
C ARG A 171 -5.91 5.60 -12.42
N PRO A 172 -6.84 5.99 -11.55
CA PRO A 172 -8.13 5.30 -11.46
C PRO A 172 -9.00 5.57 -12.70
N ASP A 173 -9.92 4.66 -13.00
CA ASP A 173 -10.93 4.86 -14.05
C ASP A 173 -11.94 5.94 -13.65
N VAL A 174 -12.28 6.01 -12.36
CA VAL A 174 -13.11 7.06 -11.77
C VAL A 174 -12.44 7.58 -10.51
N ALA A 175 -12.31 8.90 -10.41
CA ALA A 175 -11.80 9.57 -9.21
C ALA A 175 -12.90 10.44 -8.59
N ILE A 176 -13.13 10.27 -7.30
CA ILE A 176 -14.10 11.05 -6.51
C ILE A 176 -13.34 11.81 -5.43
N LEU A 177 -13.42 13.15 -5.50
CA LEU A 177 -12.97 14.04 -4.44
C LEU A 177 -14.20 14.54 -3.69
N THR A 178 -14.38 14.11 -2.45
CA THR A 178 -15.57 14.47 -1.66
C THR A 178 -15.58 15.93 -1.27
N ASN A 179 -14.47 16.41 -0.70
CA ASN A 179 -14.24 17.81 -0.33
C ASN A 179 -12.76 18.02 0.06
N ILE A 180 -12.38 19.29 0.15
CA ILE A 180 -11.08 19.71 0.67
C ILE A 180 -11.33 20.73 1.78
N THR A 181 -10.90 20.42 2.99
CA THR A 181 -10.90 21.32 4.15
C THR A 181 -9.54 21.22 4.84
N GLU A 182 -9.22 22.18 5.68
CA GLU A 182 -8.00 22.14 6.49
C GLU A 182 -7.99 20.88 7.37
N ASP A 183 -6.95 20.07 7.22
CA ASP A 183 -6.71 18.84 7.97
C ASP A 183 -5.22 18.50 7.92
N HIS A 184 -4.68 17.90 8.98
CA HIS A 184 -3.27 17.51 9.06
C HIS A 184 -2.25 18.62 8.76
N LEU A 185 -2.49 19.85 9.24
CA LEU A 185 -1.65 21.04 8.99
C LEU A 185 -0.29 21.00 9.72
N ASP A 186 -0.07 20.05 10.60
CA ASP A 186 1.15 19.81 11.39
C ASP A 186 2.20 18.94 10.67
N ARG A 187 1.96 18.57 9.44
CA ARG A 187 2.75 17.66 8.63
C ARG A 187 3.69 18.34 7.64
#